data_213aff2ce66048bf57ce3e82b91ca8cc
#
_entry.id   213aff2ce66048bf57ce3e82b91ca8cc
#
_cell.length_a   1.000
_cell.length_b   1.000
_cell.length_c   1.000
_cell.angle_alpha   90.00
_cell.angle_beta   90.00
_cell.angle_gamma   90.00
#
_symmetry.space_group_name_H-M   'P 1'
#
loop_
_entity.id
_entity.type
_entity.pdbx_description
1 polymer ?
#
loop_
_entity_poly.entity_id
_entity_poly.type
_entity_poly.pdbx_seq_one_letter_code
_entity_poly.pdbx_strand_id
1 'polypeptide(L)'
;AYLTASYLLDIKGEQKRAKLYEKKANELQQLFHEKFWMEEEGFFSLALDKDKRACRVISSNGGHILATGIVKPALAKRVCEKLLSPDLFTGWGIRTLSGNERRFNPMSYHNGSIWPHDNSMIAYGLKRYGEVEKFNTLARSLFELAQEVELARLPELFCGFGKNDNEAPTLYPVSCSPQAWAAGVVYLLVHSMLGLSINSFEKRVVFNEPTLPEFLNYLKVSNIVVEEGPFSFIIKRISTSESTVEVLERPSGWKVSINK
;
A
#
# COMPACT_ATOMS: atom_id res chain seq x y z
N ALA A 1 8.94 -11.92 -4.41
CA ALA A 1 10.29 -12.39 -4.77
C ALA A 1 10.25 -13.56 -5.76
N TYR A 2 9.59 -14.72 -5.46
CA TYR A 2 9.61 -15.89 -6.38
C TYR A 2 9.00 -15.60 -7.74
N LEU A 3 7.85 -14.92 -7.82
CA LEU A 3 7.24 -14.54 -9.10
C LEU A 3 8.13 -13.55 -9.87
N THR A 4 8.77 -12.60 -9.19
CA THR A 4 9.72 -11.68 -9.82
C THR A 4 10.95 -12.41 -10.35
N ALA A 5 11.48 -13.37 -9.58
CA ALA A 5 12.59 -14.20 -10.03
C ALA A 5 12.21 -15.06 -11.24
N SER A 6 11.00 -15.64 -11.24
CA SER A 6 10.45 -16.37 -12.38
C SER A 6 10.40 -15.49 -13.64
N TYR A 7 9.83 -14.29 -13.52
CA TYR A 7 9.74 -13.33 -14.61
C TYR A 7 11.11 -12.93 -15.18
N LEU A 8 12.08 -12.60 -14.31
CA LEU A 8 13.43 -12.23 -14.75
C LEU A 8 14.19 -13.39 -15.42
N LEU A 9 13.99 -14.61 -14.94
CA LEU A 9 14.58 -15.81 -15.54
C LEU A 9 13.96 -16.14 -16.91
N ASP A 10 12.66 -15.89 -17.07
CA ASP A 10 11.98 -16.09 -18.36
C ASP A 10 12.51 -15.09 -19.41
N ILE A 11 12.67 -13.81 -19.05
CA ILE A 11 13.32 -12.80 -19.92
C ILE A 11 14.73 -13.22 -20.34
N LYS A 12 15.48 -13.89 -19.44
CA LYS A 12 16.81 -14.42 -19.73
C LYS A 12 16.81 -15.71 -20.56
N GLY A 13 15.64 -16.26 -20.90
CA GLY A 13 15.51 -17.53 -21.62
C GLY A 13 15.72 -18.79 -20.75
N GLU A 14 15.83 -18.63 -19.41
CA GLU A 14 16.05 -19.74 -18.46
C GLU A 14 14.72 -20.39 -18.02
N GLN A 15 13.91 -20.81 -18.98
CA GLN A 15 12.51 -21.23 -18.76
C GLN A 15 12.34 -22.34 -17.72
N LYS A 16 13.26 -23.32 -17.64
CA LYS A 16 13.19 -24.39 -16.62
C LYS A 16 13.29 -23.85 -15.19
N ARG A 17 14.17 -22.86 -14.97
CA ARG A 17 14.32 -22.19 -13.67
C ARG A 17 13.14 -21.27 -13.39
N ALA A 18 12.64 -20.55 -14.42
CA ALA A 18 11.45 -19.72 -14.28
C ALA A 18 10.26 -20.53 -13.76
N LYS A 19 9.94 -21.67 -14.40
CA LYS A 19 8.86 -22.57 -13.96
C LYS A 19 9.06 -23.12 -12.54
N LEU A 20 10.30 -23.41 -12.15
CA LEU A 20 10.61 -23.85 -10.78
C LEU A 20 10.27 -22.78 -9.74
N TYR A 21 10.60 -21.50 -10.01
CA TYR A 21 10.28 -20.41 -9.10
C TYR A 21 8.79 -20.06 -9.07
N GLU A 22 8.10 -20.17 -10.19
CA GLU A 22 6.64 -20.06 -10.24
C GLU A 22 5.96 -21.13 -9.37
N LYS A 23 6.39 -22.39 -9.51
CA LYS A 23 5.91 -23.48 -8.65
C LYS A 23 6.12 -23.20 -7.17
N LYS A 24 7.33 -22.74 -6.78
CA LYS A 24 7.62 -22.35 -5.40
C LYS A 24 6.73 -21.20 -4.90
N ALA A 25 6.39 -20.24 -5.75
CA ALA A 25 5.48 -19.16 -5.39
C ALA A 25 4.07 -19.68 -5.07
N ASN A 26 3.56 -20.57 -5.89
CA ASN A 26 2.23 -21.19 -5.73
C ASN A 26 2.16 -22.08 -4.48
N GLU A 27 3.18 -22.88 -4.24
CA GLU A 27 3.31 -23.72 -3.02
C GLU A 27 3.35 -22.83 -1.76
N LEU A 28 4.14 -21.75 -1.79
CA LEU A 28 4.23 -20.80 -0.68
C LEU A 28 2.88 -20.10 -0.43
N GLN A 29 2.18 -19.70 -1.49
CA GLN A 29 0.86 -19.08 -1.37
C GLN A 29 -0.13 -20.03 -0.68
N GLN A 30 -0.19 -21.29 -1.12
CA GLN A 30 -1.07 -22.29 -0.53
C GLN A 30 -0.75 -22.50 0.94
N LEU A 31 0.54 -22.76 1.26
CA LEU A 31 0.98 -23.01 2.64
C LEU A 31 0.73 -21.79 3.55
N PHE A 32 0.90 -20.58 3.02
CA PHE A 32 0.62 -19.35 3.74
C PHE A 32 -0.86 -19.26 4.16
N HIS A 33 -1.78 -19.54 3.23
CA HIS A 33 -3.21 -19.52 3.55
C HIS A 33 -3.59 -20.62 4.55
N GLU A 34 -3.04 -21.81 4.41
CA GLU A 34 -3.31 -22.92 5.33
C GLU A 34 -2.85 -22.63 6.78
N LYS A 35 -1.74 -21.90 6.94
CA LYS A 35 -1.11 -21.71 8.25
C LYS A 35 -1.47 -20.40 8.94
N PHE A 36 -1.73 -19.35 8.18
CA PHE A 36 -1.91 -18.01 8.75
C PHE A 36 -3.36 -17.51 8.72
N TRP A 37 -4.22 -18.08 7.87
CA TRP A 37 -5.59 -17.62 7.78
C TRP A 37 -6.40 -17.98 9.02
N MET A 38 -7.11 -16.99 9.56
CA MET A 38 -8.02 -17.12 10.71
C MET A 38 -9.45 -16.86 10.22
N GLU A 39 -10.22 -17.94 10.02
CA GLU A 39 -11.54 -17.88 9.38
C GLU A 39 -12.54 -17.01 10.14
N GLU A 40 -12.54 -17.11 11.46
CA GLU A 40 -13.47 -16.38 12.33
C GLU A 40 -13.23 -14.87 12.27
N GLU A 41 -11.97 -14.45 12.29
CA GLU A 41 -11.54 -13.05 12.22
C GLU A 41 -11.59 -12.49 10.81
N GLY A 42 -11.62 -13.35 9.77
CA GLY A 42 -11.47 -12.92 8.38
C GLY A 42 -10.14 -12.24 8.08
N PHE A 43 -9.08 -12.68 8.77
CA PHE A 43 -7.78 -12.00 8.76
C PHE A 43 -6.63 -13.00 8.86
N PHE A 44 -5.40 -12.53 8.71
CA PHE A 44 -4.20 -13.36 8.86
C PHE A 44 -3.54 -13.16 10.21
N SER A 45 -3.08 -14.24 10.83
CA SER A 45 -2.35 -14.21 12.08
C SER A 45 -1.02 -13.48 11.95
N LEU A 46 -0.58 -12.86 13.05
CA LEU A 46 0.67 -12.09 13.08
C LEU A 46 1.90 -12.94 12.76
N ALA A 47 1.95 -14.16 13.31
CA ALA A 47 3.09 -15.05 13.19
C ALA A 47 2.70 -16.51 13.48
N LEU A 48 3.66 -17.41 13.32
CA LEU A 48 3.61 -18.77 13.87
C LEU A 48 4.60 -18.90 15.00
N ASP A 49 4.21 -19.56 16.09
CA ASP A 49 5.13 -19.85 17.20
C ASP A 49 6.14 -20.94 16.83
N LYS A 50 6.99 -21.31 17.79
CA LYS A 50 7.99 -22.37 17.61
C LYS A 50 7.40 -23.74 17.23
N ASP A 51 6.17 -24.01 17.64
CA ASP A 51 5.42 -25.24 17.36
C ASP A 51 4.53 -25.11 16.11
N LYS A 52 4.68 -24.01 15.33
CA LYS A 52 3.90 -23.66 14.13
C LYS A 52 2.42 -23.42 14.40
N ARG A 53 2.05 -23.04 15.62
CA ARG A 53 0.70 -22.59 15.96
C ARG A 53 0.56 -21.11 15.64
N ALA A 54 -0.60 -20.71 15.13
CA ALA A 54 -0.89 -19.33 14.78
C ALA A 54 -0.94 -18.40 16.02
N CYS A 55 -0.15 -17.33 15.99
CA CYS A 55 -0.26 -16.21 16.92
C CYS A 55 -1.46 -15.35 16.48
N ARG A 56 -2.64 -15.64 17.03
CA ARG A 56 -3.93 -15.04 16.64
C ARG A 56 -4.05 -13.60 17.15
N VAL A 57 -3.29 -12.70 16.55
CA VAL A 57 -3.24 -11.27 16.88
C VAL A 57 -3.57 -10.46 15.64
N ILE A 58 -4.48 -9.51 15.79
CA ILE A 58 -4.90 -8.60 14.73
C ILE A 58 -4.01 -7.35 14.74
N SER A 59 -3.23 -7.18 13.67
CA SER A 59 -2.23 -6.12 13.55
C SER A 59 -2.13 -5.61 12.12
N SER A 60 -1.55 -4.43 11.90
CA SER A 60 -1.31 -3.86 10.57
C SER A 60 -0.46 -4.77 9.66
N ASN A 61 0.36 -5.64 10.23
CA ASN A 61 1.16 -6.62 9.48
C ASN A 61 0.32 -7.46 8.50
N GLY A 62 -0.93 -7.80 8.88
CA GLY A 62 -1.87 -8.48 7.99
C GLY A 62 -2.26 -7.65 6.76
N GLY A 63 -2.09 -6.34 6.79
CA GLY A 63 -2.31 -5.45 5.65
C GLY A 63 -1.14 -5.42 4.65
N HIS A 64 0.09 -5.58 5.12
CA HIS A 64 1.28 -5.61 4.25
C HIS A 64 1.26 -6.74 3.24
N ILE A 65 0.62 -7.85 3.56
CA ILE A 65 0.54 -9.00 2.64
C ILE A 65 -0.26 -8.66 1.37
N LEU A 66 -1.18 -7.69 1.43
CA LEU A 66 -1.90 -7.21 0.25
C LEU A 66 -0.92 -6.62 -0.78
N ALA A 67 0.07 -5.84 -0.33
CA ALA A 67 1.09 -5.27 -1.21
C ALA A 67 1.91 -6.34 -1.96
N THR A 68 2.07 -7.53 -1.37
CA THR A 68 2.80 -8.64 -1.99
C THR A 68 2.00 -9.40 -3.05
N GLY A 69 0.67 -9.30 -3.03
CA GLY A 69 -0.23 -10.05 -3.90
C GLY A 69 -0.37 -11.53 -3.53
N ILE A 70 0.05 -11.94 -2.31
CA ILE A 70 -0.05 -13.34 -1.87
C ILE A 70 -1.48 -13.74 -1.49
N VAL A 71 -2.32 -12.77 -1.10
CA VAL A 71 -3.70 -13.02 -0.66
C VAL A 71 -4.56 -13.45 -1.84
N LYS A 72 -5.34 -14.52 -1.67
CA LYS A 72 -6.33 -14.93 -2.68
C LYS A 72 -7.43 -13.87 -2.78
N PRO A 73 -7.89 -13.49 -4.01
CA PRO A 73 -8.91 -12.44 -4.18
C PRO A 73 -10.15 -12.64 -3.33
N ALA A 74 -10.61 -13.89 -3.16
CA ALA A 74 -11.78 -14.21 -2.35
C ALA A 74 -11.63 -13.83 -0.86
N LEU A 75 -10.42 -13.75 -0.33
CA LEU A 75 -10.12 -13.39 1.06
C LEU A 75 -9.76 -11.92 1.22
N ALA A 76 -9.27 -11.28 0.15
CA ALA A 76 -8.74 -9.92 0.20
C ALA A 76 -9.78 -8.91 0.70
N LYS A 77 -11.03 -9.02 0.26
CA LYS A 77 -12.12 -8.14 0.69
C LYS A 77 -12.29 -8.14 2.22
N ARG A 78 -12.31 -9.33 2.84
CA ARG A 78 -12.43 -9.47 4.31
C ARG A 78 -11.25 -8.82 5.04
N VAL A 79 -10.04 -9.02 4.53
CA VAL A 79 -8.82 -8.37 5.07
C VAL A 79 -8.93 -6.86 4.98
N CYS A 80 -9.36 -6.33 3.83
CA CYS A 80 -9.52 -4.89 3.61
C CYS A 80 -10.62 -4.28 4.50
N GLU A 81 -11.72 -4.99 4.71
CA GLU A 81 -12.80 -4.58 5.63
C GLU A 81 -12.28 -4.53 7.07
N LYS A 82 -11.51 -5.54 7.50
CA LYS A 82 -10.93 -5.58 8.85
C LYS A 82 -9.92 -4.44 9.08
N LEU A 83 -9.09 -4.13 8.10
CA LEU A 83 -8.11 -3.04 8.22
C LEU A 83 -8.75 -1.66 8.44
N LEU A 84 -9.94 -1.42 7.88
CA LEU A 84 -10.69 -0.18 8.04
C LEU A 84 -11.74 -0.24 9.15
N SER A 85 -11.78 -1.32 9.95
CA SER A 85 -12.68 -1.41 11.10
C SER A 85 -12.26 -0.46 12.23
N PRO A 86 -13.20 0.00 13.10
CA PRO A 86 -12.94 1.01 14.14
C PRO A 86 -11.86 0.61 15.17
N ASP A 87 -11.62 -0.68 15.35
CA ASP A 87 -10.59 -1.18 16.25
C ASP A 87 -9.17 -1.05 15.68
N LEU A 88 -9.02 -0.93 14.35
CA LEU A 88 -7.74 -0.68 13.68
C LEU A 88 -7.65 0.74 13.12
N PHE A 89 -8.65 1.23 12.40
CA PHE A 89 -8.62 2.53 11.75
C PHE A 89 -9.07 3.64 12.68
N THR A 90 -8.22 4.64 12.85
CA THR A 90 -8.44 5.75 13.82
C THR A 90 -9.08 7.00 13.21
N GLY A 91 -9.17 7.07 11.86
CA GLY A 91 -9.42 8.32 11.14
C GLY A 91 -8.14 9.05 10.73
N TRP A 92 -7.01 8.85 11.43
CA TRP A 92 -5.69 9.31 11.03
C TRP A 92 -4.91 8.27 10.22
N GLY A 93 -5.13 7.01 10.52
CA GLY A 93 -4.50 5.85 9.89
C GLY A 93 -4.81 4.57 10.62
N ILE A 94 -4.22 3.48 10.16
CA ILE A 94 -4.37 2.14 10.73
C ILE A 94 -3.32 1.96 11.83
N ARG A 95 -3.77 1.48 13.00
CA ARG A 95 -2.92 1.15 14.15
C ARG A 95 -2.09 -0.08 13.87
N THR A 96 -0.91 -0.13 14.46
CA THR A 96 -0.06 -1.33 14.46
C THR A 96 -0.71 -2.53 15.15
N LEU A 97 -1.60 -2.29 16.11
CA LEU A 97 -2.33 -3.33 16.85
C LEU A 97 -3.79 -2.92 17.02
N SER A 98 -4.71 -3.87 16.84
CA SER A 98 -6.14 -3.65 17.06
C SER A 98 -6.42 -3.20 18.51
N GLY A 99 -7.34 -2.26 18.67
CA GLY A 99 -7.81 -1.78 19.97
C GLY A 99 -8.46 -2.87 20.84
N ASN A 100 -8.85 -3.98 20.23
CA ASN A 100 -9.43 -5.15 20.94
C ASN A 100 -8.36 -6.12 21.46
N GLU A 101 -7.09 -5.91 21.09
CA GLU A 101 -6.02 -6.80 21.52
C GLU A 101 -5.57 -6.49 22.95
N ARG A 102 -5.25 -7.55 23.69
CA ARG A 102 -4.90 -7.47 25.11
C ARG A 102 -3.72 -6.55 25.43
N ARG A 103 -2.79 -6.38 24.49
CA ARG A 103 -1.58 -5.55 24.66
C ARG A 103 -1.74 -4.17 24.00
N PHE A 104 -2.92 -3.83 23.55
CA PHE A 104 -3.15 -2.54 22.93
C PHE A 104 -2.86 -1.39 23.89
N ASN A 105 -2.06 -0.44 23.40
CA ASN A 105 -1.82 0.83 24.06
C ASN A 105 -1.51 1.88 22.99
N PRO A 106 -2.37 2.89 22.80
CA PRO A 106 -2.20 3.90 21.74
C PRO A 106 -0.91 4.73 21.91
N MET A 107 -0.32 4.74 23.09
CA MET A 107 0.96 5.40 23.37
C MET A 107 2.15 4.44 23.26
N SER A 108 1.95 3.19 22.89
CA SER A 108 3.06 2.24 22.72
C SER A 108 3.69 2.39 21.35
N TYR A 109 5.01 2.34 21.29
CA TYR A 109 5.78 2.42 20.06
C TYR A 109 5.39 1.35 19.03
N HIS A 110 5.10 0.12 19.45
CA HIS A 110 4.75 -1.00 18.56
C HIS A 110 3.32 -1.55 18.72
N ASN A 111 2.62 -1.25 19.81
CA ASN A 111 1.39 -1.93 20.17
C ASN A 111 0.14 -1.03 20.11
N GLY A 112 0.03 -0.20 19.08
CA GLY A 112 -1.16 0.62 18.89
C GLY A 112 -0.93 1.99 18.25
N SER A 113 0.32 2.36 17.96
CA SER A 113 0.72 3.58 17.23
C SER A 113 0.34 3.50 15.74
N ILE A 114 0.43 4.65 15.05
CA ILE A 114 0.16 4.79 13.61
C ILE A 114 1.48 5.14 12.94
N TRP A 115 1.89 4.31 11.97
CA TRP A 115 3.13 4.51 11.21
C TRP A 115 2.80 4.89 9.78
N PRO A 116 3.17 6.08 9.31
CA PRO A 116 2.84 6.52 7.95
C PRO A 116 3.32 5.55 6.86
N HIS A 117 4.56 5.04 6.94
CA HIS A 117 5.09 4.11 5.94
C HIS A 117 4.34 2.77 5.93
N ASP A 118 4.01 2.22 7.11
CA ASP A 118 3.17 1.02 7.28
C ASP A 118 1.83 1.19 6.55
N ASN A 119 1.17 2.31 6.82
CA ASN A 119 -0.10 2.68 6.21
C ASN A 119 0.00 2.87 4.69
N SER A 120 1.08 3.43 4.17
CA SER A 120 1.27 3.59 2.73
C SER A 120 1.44 2.26 2.00
N MET A 121 2.10 1.28 2.62
CA MET A 121 2.21 -0.09 2.09
C MET A 121 0.83 -0.78 2.07
N ILE A 122 0.02 -0.58 3.12
CA ILE A 122 -1.36 -1.07 3.15
C ILE A 122 -2.19 -0.40 2.07
N ALA A 123 -2.11 0.92 1.92
CA ALA A 123 -2.81 1.67 0.87
C ALA A 123 -2.46 1.15 -0.53
N TYR A 124 -1.17 0.92 -0.81
CA TYR A 124 -0.75 0.27 -2.06
C TYR A 124 -1.42 -1.10 -2.25
N GLY A 125 -1.50 -1.89 -1.18
CA GLY A 125 -2.18 -3.17 -1.18
C GLY A 125 -3.68 -3.06 -1.48
N LEU A 126 -4.38 -2.12 -0.84
CA LEU A 126 -5.80 -1.84 -1.10
C LEU A 126 -6.05 -1.54 -2.58
N LYS A 127 -5.24 -0.64 -3.16
CA LYS A 127 -5.33 -0.29 -4.58
C LYS A 127 -5.08 -1.49 -5.48
N ARG A 128 -4.10 -2.33 -5.15
CA ARG A 128 -3.77 -3.55 -5.90
C ARG A 128 -4.94 -4.54 -5.98
N TYR A 129 -5.80 -4.59 -4.97
CA TYR A 129 -6.98 -5.46 -4.91
C TYR A 129 -8.27 -4.77 -5.36
N GLY A 130 -8.20 -3.57 -5.98
CA GLY A 130 -9.35 -2.84 -6.50
C GLY A 130 -10.20 -2.17 -5.43
N GLU A 131 -9.76 -2.11 -4.17
CA GLU A 131 -10.48 -1.49 -3.05
C GLU A 131 -10.27 0.04 -3.04
N VAL A 132 -10.70 0.70 -4.14
CA VAL A 132 -10.42 2.11 -4.43
C VAL A 132 -10.96 3.06 -3.36
N GLU A 133 -12.18 2.83 -2.87
CA GLU A 133 -12.79 3.68 -1.83
C GLU A 133 -12.01 3.62 -0.51
N LYS A 134 -11.61 2.40 -0.09
CA LYS A 134 -10.80 2.20 1.10
C LYS A 134 -9.41 2.81 0.94
N PHE A 135 -8.81 2.64 -0.24
CA PHE A 135 -7.57 3.33 -0.59
C PHE A 135 -7.71 4.85 -0.47
N ASN A 136 -8.75 5.45 -1.05
CA ASN A 136 -8.99 6.89 -0.99
C ASN A 136 -9.19 7.38 0.44
N THR A 137 -9.91 6.61 1.27
CA THR A 137 -10.11 6.92 2.69
C THR A 137 -8.78 6.97 3.43
N LEU A 138 -7.95 5.94 3.28
CA LEU A 138 -6.65 5.86 3.95
C LEU A 138 -5.67 6.91 3.42
N ALA A 139 -5.63 7.12 2.10
CA ALA A 139 -4.78 8.14 1.48
C ALA A 139 -5.15 9.55 1.95
N ARG A 140 -6.45 9.89 2.01
CA ARG A 140 -6.93 11.16 2.56
C ARG A 140 -6.44 11.35 3.99
N SER A 141 -6.63 10.36 4.85
CA SER A 141 -6.19 10.43 6.26
C SER A 141 -4.70 10.71 6.38
N LEU A 142 -3.85 10.08 5.55
CA LEU A 142 -2.41 10.30 5.57
C LEU A 142 -2.01 11.69 5.04
N PHE A 143 -2.74 12.25 4.05
CA PHE A 143 -2.51 13.62 3.61
C PHE A 143 -2.97 14.65 4.65
N GLU A 144 -4.11 14.43 5.29
CA GLU A 144 -4.57 15.26 6.40
C GLU A 144 -3.56 15.21 7.56
N LEU A 145 -3.07 14.03 7.90
CA LEU A 145 -2.03 13.83 8.91
C LEU A 145 -0.74 14.61 8.59
N ALA A 146 -0.35 14.65 7.30
CA ALA A 146 0.82 15.40 6.87
C ALA A 146 0.62 16.93 7.00
N GLN A 147 -0.61 17.44 6.90
CA GLN A 147 -0.91 18.86 7.05
C GLN A 147 -0.81 19.34 8.51
N GLU A 148 -0.94 18.42 9.46
CA GLU A 148 -0.86 18.71 10.90
C GLU A 148 0.58 18.76 11.45
N VAL A 149 1.58 18.53 10.61
CA VAL A 149 2.99 18.52 11.02
C VAL A 149 3.80 19.61 10.33
N GLU A 150 4.86 20.05 10.98
CA GLU A 150 5.72 21.11 10.47
C GLU A 150 6.25 20.79 9.06
N LEU A 151 6.10 21.74 8.15
CA LEU A 151 6.52 21.64 6.74
C LEU A 151 5.95 20.41 6.01
N ALA A 152 4.84 19.85 6.46
CA ALA A 152 4.24 18.61 5.96
C ALA A 152 5.21 17.41 5.94
N ARG A 153 6.16 17.38 6.85
CA ARG A 153 7.18 16.32 6.96
C ARG A 153 6.73 15.29 7.98
N LEU A 154 6.23 14.18 7.49
CA LEU A 154 5.75 13.08 8.34
C LEU A 154 6.87 12.55 9.25
N PRO A 155 6.61 12.42 10.57
CA PRO A 155 7.49 11.74 11.50
C PRO A 155 7.41 10.22 11.31
N GLU A 156 8.23 9.50 12.06
CA GLU A 156 8.26 8.04 12.07
C GLU A 156 6.90 7.43 12.41
N LEU A 157 6.26 7.93 13.48
CA LEU A 157 4.95 7.45 13.95
C LEU A 157 4.21 8.54 14.74
N PHE A 158 2.90 8.28 14.93
CA PHE A 158 2.01 9.01 15.82
C PHE A 158 1.45 8.08 16.88
N CYS A 159 0.97 8.63 18.00
CA CYS A 159 0.16 7.86 18.95
C CYS A 159 -1.15 7.40 18.27
N GLY A 160 -1.65 6.24 18.65
CA GLY A 160 -2.81 5.59 18.01
C GLY A 160 -4.17 6.02 18.56
N PHE A 161 -4.33 7.26 18.98
CA PHE A 161 -5.63 7.80 19.39
C PHE A 161 -6.56 8.02 18.20
N GLY A 162 -7.86 7.92 18.42
CA GLY A 162 -8.88 8.20 17.41
C GLY A 162 -8.88 9.68 17.01
N LYS A 163 -9.27 9.97 15.78
CA LYS A 163 -9.49 11.32 15.30
C LYS A 163 -10.79 11.85 15.89
N ASN A 164 -10.70 12.97 16.59
CA ASN A 164 -11.83 13.74 17.08
C ASN A 164 -11.90 15.06 16.32
N ASP A 165 -13.11 15.64 16.21
CA ASP A 165 -13.29 16.94 15.59
C ASP A 165 -12.49 18.03 16.33
N ASN A 166 -11.74 18.84 15.57
CA ASN A 166 -10.89 19.93 16.05
C ASN A 166 -9.67 19.53 16.92
N GLU A 167 -9.29 18.26 16.94
CA GLU A 167 -8.08 17.81 17.62
C GLU A 167 -6.99 17.44 16.60
N ALA A 168 -5.76 17.90 16.84
CA ALA A 168 -4.60 17.48 16.07
C ALA A 168 -4.16 16.05 16.45
N PRO A 169 -3.46 15.33 15.57
CA PRO A 169 -2.93 14.02 15.91
C PRO A 169 -1.90 14.11 17.02
N THR A 170 -1.94 13.18 17.96
CA THR A 170 -0.98 13.14 19.08
C THR A 170 0.38 12.66 18.57
N LEU A 171 1.38 13.54 18.63
CA LEU A 171 2.76 13.21 18.28
C LEU A 171 3.36 12.20 19.26
N TYR A 172 4.21 11.31 18.76
CA TYR A 172 4.99 10.43 19.61
C TYR A 172 6.28 11.16 20.06
N PRO A 173 6.51 11.34 21.37
CA PRO A 173 7.50 12.33 21.88
C PRO A 173 8.95 12.10 21.44
N VAL A 174 9.33 10.84 21.20
CA VAL A 174 10.72 10.44 20.86
C VAL A 174 10.86 9.82 19.48
N SER A 175 9.89 10.11 18.59
CA SER A 175 9.97 9.64 17.19
C SER A 175 10.99 10.46 16.40
N CYS A 176 11.62 9.83 15.39
CA CYS A 176 12.38 10.55 14.39
C CYS A 176 11.46 11.48 13.58
N SER A 177 11.82 12.77 13.49
CA SER A 177 11.02 13.75 12.74
C SER A 177 11.94 14.73 12.01
N PRO A 178 11.94 14.74 10.66
CA PRO A 178 11.26 13.80 9.77
C PRO A 178 11.94 12.43 9.74
N GLN A 179 11.23 11.42 9.20
CA GLN A 179 11.76 10.07 8.99
C GLN A 179 11.80 9.76 7.49
N ALA A 180 12.92 9.19 7.01
CA ALA A 180 13.14 8.95 5.58
C ALA A 180 12.05 8.08 4.92
N TRP A 181 11.67 6.95 5.52
CA TRP A 181 10.59 6.12 4.98
C TRP A 181 9.20 6.76 5.08
N ALA A 182 8.96 7.64 6.07
CA ALA A 182 7.74 8.41 6.12
C ALA A 182 7.67 9.47 5.01
N ALA A 183 8.81 10.05 4.62
CA ALA A 183 8.90 10.95 3.47
C ALA A 183 8.53 10.24 2.14
N GLY A 184 8.80 8.94 2.03
CA GLY A 184 8.42 8.12 0.88
C GLY A 184 6.91 7.86 0.72
N VAL A 185 6.12 8.10 1.77
CA VAL A 185 4.67 7.83 1.80
C VAL A 185 3.93 8.54 0.67
N VAL A 186 4.19 9.85 0.49
CA VAL A 186 3.51 10.66 -0.53
C VAL A 186 3.76 10.10 -1.94
N TYR A 187 4.99 9.69 -2.22
CA TYR A 187 5.36 9.10 -3.52
C TYR A 187 4.66 7.76 -3.75
N LEU A 188 4.58 6.89 -2.73
CA LEU A 188 3.90 5.61 -2.84
C LEU A 188 2.38 5.80 -3.00
N LEU A 189 1.77 6.76 -2.31
CA LEU A 189 0.36 7.09 -2.49
C LEU A 189 0.08 7.60 -3.91
N VAL A 190 0.89 8.53 -4.42
CA VAL A 190 0.77 9.03 -5.80
C VAL A 190 0.96 7.88 -6.81
N HIS A 191 1.98 7.05 -6.65
CA HIS A 191 2.20 5.87 -7.48
C HIS A 191 0.97 4.94 -7.49
N SER A 192 0.36 4.73 -6.32
CA SER A 192 -0.83 3.89 -6.16
C SER A 192 -2.08 4.50 -6.81
N MET A 193 -2.29 5.81 -6.66
CA MET A 193 -3.39 6.54 -7.35
C MET A 193 -3.33 6.37 -8.86
N LEU A 194 -2.12 6.41 -9.41
CA LEU A 194 -1.90 6.30 -10.84
C LEU A 194 -1.97 4.86 -11.34
N GLY A 195 -1.82 3.86 -10.46
CA GLY A 195 -1.59 2.48 -10.88
C GLY A 195 -0.40 2.38 -11.83
N LEU A 196 0.62 3.24 -11.62
CA LEU A 196 1.73 3.44 -12.54
C LEU A 196 2.66 2.23 -12.54
N SER A 197 2.99 1.74 -13.72
CA SER A 197 4.03 0.73 -13.95
C SER A 197 4.90 1.15 -15.10
N ILE A 198 6.22 1.10 -14.91
CA ILE A 198 7.21 1.42 -15.93
C ILE A 198 8.04 0.17 -16.18
N ASN A 199 7.97 -0.35 -17.40
CA ASN A 199 8.75 -1.50 -17.84
C ASN A 199 9.77 -1.05 -18.91
N SER A 200 11.02 -0.90 -18.51
CA SER A 200 12.10 -0.45 -19.39
C SER A 200 12.46 -1.50 -20.44
N PHE A 201 12.32 -2.79 -20.16
CA PHE A 201 12.59 -3.84 -21.14
C PHE A 201 11.61 -3.82 -22.33
N GLU A 202 10.35 -3.49 -22.05
CA GLU A 202 9.31 -3.38 -23.07
C GLU A 202 9.12 -1.94 -23.57
N LYS A 203 9.86 -0.97 -23.03
CA LYS A 203 9.67 0.47 -23.24
C LYS A 203 8.22 0.88 -23.13
N ARG A 204 7.60 0.50 -22.02
CA ARG A 204 6.16 0.67 -21.77
C ARG A 204 5.90 1.35 -20.44
N VAL A 205 5.01 2.34 -20.48
CA VAL A 205 4.36 2.91 -19.28
C VAL A 205 2.90 2.46 -19.27
N VAL A 206 2.45 1.96 -18.14
CA VAL A 206 1.05 1.50 -17.96
C VAL A 206 0.45 2.24 -16.79
N PHE A 207 -0.76 2.75 -16.99
CA PHE A 207 -1.63 3.25 -15.94
C PHE A 207 -2.76 2.25 -15.75
N ASN A 208 -2.86 1.64 -14.55
CA ASN A 208 -3.91 0.67 -14.23
C ASN A 208 -4.96 1.34 -13.34
N GLU A 209 -6.18 1.49 -13.89
CA GLU A 209 -7.30 2.11 -13.18
C GLU A 209 -6.90 3.41 -12.47
N PRO A 210 -6.30 4.40 -13.19
CA PRO A 210 -5.83 5.63 -12.57
C PRO A 210 -7.02 6.39 -11.98
N THR A 211 -6.94 6.70 -10.68
CA THR A 211 -7.99 7.42 -9.95
C THR A 211 -7.40 8.50 -9.07
N LEU A 212 -8.03 9.67 -9.03
CA LEU A 212 -7.68 10.73 -8.10
C LEU A 212 -8.73 10.84 -6.99
N PRO A 213 -8.31 10.96 -5.71
CA PRO A 213 -9.21 11.25 -4.62
C PRO A 213 -9.98 12.56 -4.84
N GLU A 214 -11.12 12.72 -4.18
CA GLU A 214 -12.01 13.88 -4.35
C GLU A 214 -11.33 15.24 -4.10
N PHE A 215 -10.32 15.29 -3.23
CA PHE A 215 -9.58 16.53 -2.94
C PHE A 215 -8.58 16.93 -4.03
N LEU A 216 -8.34 16.08 -5.06
CA LEU A 216 -7.49 16.38 -6.19
C LEU A 216 -8.30 16.45 -7.49
N ASN A 217 -8.30 17.61 -8.14
CA ASN A 217 -8.93 17.77 -9.45
C ASN A 217 -8.00 17.35 -10.59
N TYR A 218 -6.70 17.58 -10.43
CA TYR A 218 -5.66 17.13 -11.35
C TYR A 218 -4.33 16.91 -10.63
N LEU A 219 -3.48 16.14 -11.25
CA LEU A 219 -2.08 15.93 -10.84
C LEU A 219 -1.21 15.97 -12.10
N LYS A 220 -0.22 16.86 -12.12
CA LYS A 220 0.82 16.90 -13.16
C LYS A 220 2.10 16.29 -12.62
N VAL A 221 2.64 15.32 -13.34
CA VAL A 221 3.94 14.72 -13.05
C VAL A 221 4.86 15.00 -14.24
N SER A 222 6.02 15.56 -13.96
CA SER A 222 6.99 15.95 -15.00
C SER A 222 8.36 15.34 -14.72
N ASN A 223 9.10 15.08 -15.80
CA ASN A 223 10.51 14.65 -15.74
C ASN A 223 10.72 13.32 -15.00
N ILE A 224 9.83 12.35 -15.18
CA ILE A 224 10.18 10.96 -14.81
C ILE A 224 11.26 10.52 -15.80
N VAL A 225 12.48 10.33 -15.29
CA VAL A 225 13.61 9.94 -16.12
C VAL A 225 13.52 8.44 -16.43
N VAL A 226 13.39 8.11 -17.70
CA VAL A 226 13.56 6.76 -18.24
C VAL A 226 14.78 6.75 -19.17
N GLU A 227 15.23 5.57 -19.60
CA GLU A 227 16.51 5.40 -20.28
C GLU A 227 16.74 6.36 -21.47
N GLU A 228 15.71 6.62 -22.28
CA GLU A 228 15.81 7.44 -23.48
C GLU A 228 15.33 8.88 -23.30
N GLY A 229 15.03 9.33 -22.10
CA GLY A 229 14.64 10.72 -21.85
C GLY A 229 13.48 10.89 -20.86
N PRO A 230 12.94 12.09 -20.74
CA PRO A 230 11.89 12.37 -19.77
C PRO A 230 10.51 11.87 -20.23
N PHE A 231 9.70 11.48 -19.26
CA PHE A 231 8.29 11.19 -19.41
C PHE A 231 7.49 12.11 -18.51
N SER A 232 6.48 12.78 -19.08
CA SER A 232 5.65 13.75 -18.37
C SER A 232 4.19 13.56 -18.75
N PHE A 233 3.30 13.71 -17.78
CA PHE A 233 1.85 13.56 -18.00
C PHE A 233 1.04 14.41 -17.02
N ILE A 234 -0.24 14.56 -17.32
CA ILE A 234 -1.25 15.11 -16.44
C ILE A 234 -2.40 14.12 -16.33
N ILE A 235 -2.86 13.87 -15.11
CA ILE A 235 -4.10 13.15 -14.86
C ILE A 235 -5.15 14.13 -14.36
N LYS A 236 -6.39 14.02 -14.89
CA LYS A 236 -7.52 14.86 -14.53
C LYS A 236 -8.67 13.98 -14.06
N ARG A 237 -9.23 14.32 -12.92
CA ARG A 237 -10.41 13.63 -12.39
C ARG A 237 -11.65 13.96 -13.21
N ILE A 238 -12.42 12.94 -13.59
CA ILE A 238 -13.75 13.08 -14.23
C ILE A 238 -14.83 12.83 -13.17
N SER A 239 -14.68 11.77 -12.38
CA SER A 239 -15.59 11.39 -11.30
C SER A 239 -14.82 10.80 -10.13
N THR A 240 -15.50 10.31 -9.12
CA THR A 240 -14.89 9.62 -7.95
C THR A 240 -14.14 8.34 -8.32
N SER A 241 -14.53 7.70 -9.43
CA SER A 241 -13.95 6.43 -9.90
C SER A 241 -13.25 6.53 -11.25
N GLU A 242 -13.31 7.68 -11.93
CA GLU A 242 -12.75 7.83 -13.28
C GLU A 242 -11.84 9.03 -13.40
N SER A 243 -10.72 8.84 -14.07
CA SER A 243 -9.77 9.88 -14.44
C SER A 243 -9.27 9.68 -15.86
N THR A 244 -8.85 10.78 -16.51
CA THR A 244 -8.16 10.75 -17.80
C THR A 244 -6.67 11.00 -17.61
N VAL A 245 -5.86 10.38 -18.45
CA VAL A 245 -4.42 10.63 -18.53
C VAL A 245 -4.11 11.26 -19.89
N GLU A 246 -3.42 12.39 -19.85
CA GLU A 246 -2.88 13.10 -21.01
C GLU A 246 -1.36 13.06 -20.93
N VAL A 247 -0.72 12.43 -21.93
CA VAL A 247 0.74 12.37 -22.01
C VAL A 247 1.24 13.67 -22.62
N LEU A 248 2.05 14.42 -21.88
CA LEU A 248 2.65 15.69 -22.29
C LEU A 248 3.97 15.49 -23.01
N GLU A 249 4.76 14.51 -22.56
CA GLU A 249 6.08 14.22 -23.10
C GLU A 249 6.39 12.73 -22.91
N ARG A 250 6.95 12.11 -23.94
CA ARG A 250 7.45 10.74 -23.86
C ARG A 250 8.67 10.55 -24.77
N PRO A 251 9.62 9.70 -24.37
CA PRO A 251 10.76 9.37 -25.21
C PRO A 251 10.34 8.57 -26.45
N SER A 252 11.12 8.69 -27.50
CA SER A 252 10.90 7.94 -28.75
C SER A 252 10.92 6.42 -28.51
N GLY A 253 9.99 5.71 -29.14
CA GLY A 253 9.86 4.24 -29.02
C GLY A 253 9.13 3.74 -27.77
N TRP A 254 8.79 4.58 -26.82
CA TRP A 254 8.00 4.21 -25.64
C TRP A 254 6.51 4.13 -25.94
N LYS A 255 5.84 3.13 -25.39
CA LYS A 255 4.38 2.92 -25.49
C LYS A 255 3.72 3.30 -24.18
N VAL A 256 2.53 3.86 -24.28
CA VAL A 256 1.68 4.16 -23.11
C VAL A 256 0.38 3.39 -23.23
N SER A 257 -0.02 2.71 -22.15
CA SER A 257 -1.28 1.99 -22.05
C SER A 257 -2.05 2.50 -20.84
N ILE A 258 -3.34 2.70 -21.00
CA ILE A 258 -4.25 3.09 -19.93
C ILE A 258 -5.31 2.00 -19.85
N ASN A 259 -5.26 1.23 -18.78
CA ASN A 259 -6.25 0.19 -18.47
C ASN A 259 -7.31 0.81 -17.56
N LYS A 260 -8.59 0.62 -17.95
CA LYS A 260 -9.77 1.04 -17.19
C LYS A 260 -10.39 -0.13 -16.46
#